data_74824c068e7a473aec70ddbb66f92fa6
#
_entry.id   74824c068e7a473aec70ddbb66f92fa6
#
_cell.length_a   1.000
_cell.length_b   1.000
_cell.length_c   1.000
_cell.angle_alpha   90.00
_cell.angle_beta   90.00
_cell.angle_gamma   90.00
#
_symmetry.space_group_name_H-M   'P 1'
#
loop_
_entity.id
_entity.type
_entity.pdbx_description
1 polymer ?
#
loop_
_entity_poly.entity_id
_entity_poly.type
_entity_poly.pdbx_seq_one_letter_code
_entity_poly.pdbx_strand_id
1 'polypeptide(L)'
;MSNQAVGVRVFRWAGQWGPFRIKIPCGECALTKDVIGDTLATELDGIPVALEMHDWLSEWWRPLLAGGWHAPIVMVEGRVVSQGVALNRGVFAQAVIEAHVERNPVSGNHVFGKVGCPHCERAKHHLKQADCAFDYHDVVRDPRALYEMLGRVKPIIGAHTPVTVPQIWIDGHYVGGARELGTLLQQTVEPNPDRGRCSLSPDTAAASRDT
;
A
#
# COMPACT_ATOMS: atom_id res chain seq x y z
N MET A 1 -0.73 14.22 12.51
CA MET A 1 -0.76 14.00 11.05
C MET A 1 -2.18 13.55 10.69
N SER A 2 -2.89 14.28 9.85
CA SER A 2 -4.25 13.92 9.45
C SER A 2 -4.18 12.68 8.54
N ASN A 3 -4.61 11.56 9.06
CA ASN A 3 -4.74 10.32 8.29
C ASN A 3 -5.90 10.48 7.29
N GLN A 4 -5.58 10.98 6.09
CA GLN A 4 -6.57 11.29 5.06
C GLN A 4 -7.14 10.00 4.49
N ALA A 5 -8.46 9.84 4.51
CA ALA A 5 -9.14 8.66 4.01
C ALA A 5 -8.92 8.48 2.49
N VAL A 6 -8.72 7.24 2.07
CA VAL A 6 -8.64 6.87 0.65
C VAL A 6 -10.04 6.88 0.05
N GLY A 7 -10.24 7.67 -1.00
CA GLY A 7 -11.52 7.77 -1.69
C GLY A 7 -11.79 6.56 -2.59
N VAL A 8 -12.87 5.84 -2.31
CA VAL A 8 -13.33 4.71 -3.13
C VAL A 8 -14.74 4.99 -3.63
N ARG A 9 -14.93 4.93 -4.95
CA ARG A 9 -16.23 5.11 -5.59
C ARG A 9 -16.63 3.87 -6.35
N VAL A 10 -17.85 3.43 -6.15
CA VAL A 10 -18.42 2.23 -6.80
C VAL A 10 -19.66 2.62 -7.57
N PHE A 11 -19.66 2.40 -8.87
CA PHE A 11 -20.80 2.64 -9.77
C PHE A 11 -21.48 1.31 -10.07
N ARG A 12 -22.77 1.22 -9.75
CA ARG A 12 -23.61 0.03 -9.96
C ARG A 12 -24.61 0.22 -11.09
N TRP A 13 -25.12 -0.87 -11.66
CA TRP A 13 -26.21 -0.84 -12.65
C TRP A 13 -27.52 -0.38 -12.01
N ALA A 14 -27.64 0.91 -11.78
CA ALA A 14 -28.85 1.57 -11.30
C ALA A 14 -28.86 3.02 -11.77
N GLY A 15 -29.97 3.70 -11.62
CA GLY A 15 -30.08 5.13 -11.87
C GLY A 15 -31.49 5.60 -12.10
N GLN A 16 -31.57 6.89 -12.41
CA GLN A 16 -32.82 7.55 -12.74
C GLN A 16 -32.72 8.09 -14.17
N TRP A 17 -33.73 7.78 -14.97
CA TRP A 17 -33.87 8.34 -16.31
C TRP A 17 -35.23 9.04 -16.38
N GLY A 18 -35.27 10.36 -16.34
CA GLY A 18 -36.50 11.12 -16.21
C GLY A 18 -37.28 10.71 -14.95
N PRO A 19 -38.58 10.35 -15.07
CA PRO A 19 -39.41 9.91 -13.95
C PRO A 19 -39.15 8.46 -13.53
N PHE A 20 -38.39 7.68 -14.32
CA PHE A 20 -38.18 6.25 -14.10
C PHE A 20 -36.96 5.96 -13.30
N ARG A 21 -37.11 5.18 -12.21
CA ARG A 21 -35.99 4.60 -11.47
C ARG A 21 -35.71 3.20 -11.99
N ILE A 22 -34.48 3.00 -12.48
CA ILE A 22 -34.01 1.74 -13.05
C ILE A 22 -33.05 1.10 -12.07
N LYS A 23 -33.29 -0.16 -11.74
CA LYS A 23 -32.38 -1.01 -10.97
C LYS A 23 -32.26 -2.34 -11.68
N ILE A 24 -31.12 -2.60 -12.29
CA ILE A 24 -30.85 -3.84 -13.00
C ILE A 24 -30.28 -4.84 -12.00
N PRO A 25 -30.86 -6.03 -11.85
CA PRO A 25 -30.25 -7.11 -11.09
C PRO A 25 -28.88 -7.47 -11.69
N CYS A 26 -27.83 -7.33 -10.91
CA CYS A 26 -26.47 -7.55 -11.37
C CYS A 26 -25.70 -8.35 -10.31
N GLY A 27 -25.37 -9.60 -10.64
CA GLY A 27 -24.63 -10.51 -9.75
C GLY A 27 -23.23 -9.96 -9.45
N GLU A 28 -22.55 -9.43 -10.46
CA GLU A 28 -21.23 -8.82 -10.31
C GLU A 28 -21.24 -7.60 -9.38
N CYS A 29 -22.34 -6.81 -9.42
CA CYS A 29 -22.51 -5.67 -8.52
C CYS A 29 -22.66 -6.12 -7.06
N ALA A 30 -23.42 -7.21 -6.82
CA ALA A 30 -23.59 -7.78 -5.48
C ALA A 30 -22.26 -8.34 -4.97
N LEU A 31 -21.59 -9.18 -5.75
CA LEU A 31 -20.29 -9.74 -5.41
C LEU A 31 -19.24 -8.66 -5.17
N THR A 32 -19.20 -7.61 -5.99
CA THR A 32 -18.28 -6.47 -5.78
C THR A 32 -18.49 -5.80 -4.43
N LYS A 33 -19.76 -5.59 -4.04
CA LYS A 33 -20.09 -5.02 -2.75
C LYS A 33 -19.61 -5.90 -1.58
N ASP A 34 -19.84 -7.22 -1.68
CA ASP A 34 -19.46 -8.18 -0.64
C ASP A 34 -17.93 -8.26 -0.54
N VAL A 35 -17.21 -8.33 -1.66
CA VAL A 35 -15.73 -8.32 -1.69
C VAL A 35 -15.18 -7.04 -1.06
N ILE A 36 -15.76 -5.88 -1.34
CA ILE A 36 -15.33 -4.62 -0.71
C ILE A 36 -15.53 -4.69 0.80
N GLY A 37 -16.71 -5.11 1.26
CA GLY A 37 -17.01 -5.23 2.69
C GLY A 37 -16.03 -6.14 3.42
N ASP A 38 -15.79 -7.33 2.87
CA ASP A 38 -14.87 -8.30 3.44
C ASP A 38 -13.41 -7.77 3.45
N THR A 39 -12.97 -7.15 2.34
CA THR A 39 -11.61 -6.62 2.24
C THR A 39 -11.38 -5.46 3.22
N LEU A 40 -12.36 -4.59 3.40
CA LEU A 40 -12.29 -3.50 4.39
C LEU A 40 -12.21 -4.02 5.83
N ALA A 41 -12.87 -5.15 6.11
CA ALA A 41 -12.85 -5.76 7.44
C ALA A 41 -11.62 -6.63 7.72
N THR A 42 -10.79 -6.91 6.73
CA THR A 42 -9.64 -7.82 6.83
C THR A 42 -8.34 -7.15 6.39
N GLU A 43 -8.00 -7.19 5.09
CA GLU A 43 -6.71 -6.68 4.57
C GLU A 43 -6.55 -5.18 4.72
N LEU A 44 -7.64 -4.43 4.76
CA LEU A 44 -7.66 -2.97 4.88
C LEU A 44 -8.06 -2.48 6.28
N ASP A 45 -8.15 -3.38 7.26
CA ASP A 45 -8.45 -2.98 8.63
C ASP A 45 -7.46 -1.93 9.15
N GLY A 46 -7.99 -0.85 9.73
CA GLY A 46 -7.22 0.29 10.21
C GLY A 46 -6.74 1.28 9.12
N ILE A 47 -7.03 1.06 7.83
CA ILE A 47 -6.84 2.06 6.79
C ILE A 47 -8.14 2.86 6.63
N PRO A 48 -8.12 4.19 6.80
CA PRO A 48 -9.31 5.00 6.61
C PRO A 48 -9.71 5.03 5.13
N VAL A 49 -10.90 4.52 4.82
CA VAL A 49 -11.47 4.50 3.47
C VAL A 49 -12.80 5.22 3.46
N ALA A 50 -12.95 6.17 2.55
CA ALA A 50 -14.22 6.85 2.26
C ALA A 50 -14.90 6.16 1.08
N LEU A 51 -15.86 5.27 1.37
CA LEU A 51 -16.60 4.50 0.38
C LEU A 51 -17.88 5.22 -0.05
N GLU A 52 -18.01 5.52 -1.33
CA GLU A 52 -19.18 6.13 -1.95
C GLU A 52 -19.81 5.18 -2.97
N MET A 53 -21.13 5.00 -2.89
CA MET A 53 -21.90 4.19 -3.85
C MET A 53 -22.69 5.11 -4.78
N HIS A 54 -22.49 4.93 -6.08
CA HIS A 54 -23.10 5.73 -7.14
C HIS A 54 -23.94 4.88 -8.09
N ASP A 55 -24.91 5.49 -8.70
CA ASP A 55 -25.74 4.87 -9.73
C ASP A 55 -25.21 5.23 -11.12
N TRP A 56 -24.73 4.23 -11.87
CA TRP A 56 -24.07 4.40 -13.17
C TRP A 56 -24.93 5.21 -14.16
N LEU A 57 -26.21 4.86 -14.28
CA LEU A 57 -27.10 5.53 -15.25
C LEU A 57 -27.37 7.00 -14.94
N SER A 58 -27.21 7.41 -13.68
CA SER A 58 -27.38 8.83 -13.27
C SER A 58 -26.11 9.65 -13.40
N GLU A 59 -24.94 8.99 -13.23
CA GLU A 59 -23.65 9.66 -13.12
C GLU A 59 -22.59 9.07 -14.08
N TRP A 60 -23.03 8.49 -15.20
CA TRP A 60 -22.21 7.78 -16.19
C TRP A 60 -20.98 8.57 -16.69
N TRP A 61 -21.09 9.89 -16.73
CA TRP A 61 -20.05 10.78 -17.22
C TRP A 61 -18.81 10.81 -16.28
N ARG A 62 -18.98 10.60 -14.97
CA ARG A 62 -17.89 10.59 -14.00
C ARG A 62 -16.87 9.47 -14.26
N PRO A 63 -17.28 8.19 -14.27
CA PRO A 63 -16.33 7.13 -14.57
C PRO A 63 -15.87 7.15 -16.03
N LEU A 64 -16.71 7.63 -16.99
CA LEU A 64 -16.33 7.70 -18.39
C LEU A 64 -15.12 8.61 -18.60
N LEU A 65 -15.02 9.73 -17.92
CA LEU A 65 -13.86 10.63 -17.97
C LEU A 65 -12.57 9.97 -17.46
N ALA A 66 -12.67 8.93 -16.63
CA ALA A 66 -11.55 8.13 -16.13
C ALA A 66 -11.35 6.80 -16.89
N GLY A 67 -12.05 6.59 -18.02
CA GLY A 67 -11.95 5.38 -18.82
C GLY A 67 -12.85 4.22 -18.37
N GLY A 68 -13.83 4.49 -17.49
CA GLY A 68 -14.80 3.49 -17.03
C GLY A 68 -16.11 3.57 -17.81
N TRP A 69 -16.51 2.49 -18.51
CA TRP A 69 -17.71 2.48 -19.35
C TRP A 69 -18.72 1.37 -19.03
N HIS A 70 -18.39 0.40 -18.18
CA HIS A 70 -19.26 -0.75 -17.90
C HIS A 70 -19.31 -1.09 -16.41
N ALA A 71 -20.48 -0.90 -15.79
CA ALA A 71 -20.69 -1.23 -14.37
C ALA A 71 -20.71 -2.77 -14.13
N PRO A 72 -20.31 -3.24 -12.93
CA PRO A 72 -19.81 -2.44 -11.83
C PRO A 72 -18.47 -1.78 -12.16
N ILE A 73 -18.31 -0.51 -11.75
CA ILE A 73 -17.02 0.18 -11.87
C ILE A 73 -16.54 0.52 -10.47
N VAL A 74 -15.32 0.14 -10.14
CA VAL A 74 -14.66 0.50 -8.88
C VAL A 74 -13.53 1.45 -9.18
N MET A 75 -13.54 2.59 -8.53
CA MET A 75 -12.50 3.61 -8.66
C MET A 75 -11.86 3.86 -7.30
N VAL A 76 -10.53 3.93 -7.27
CA VAL A 76 -9.72 4.35 -6.12
C VAL A 76 -9.00 5.63 -6.50
N GLU A 77 -9.17 6.69 -5.71
CA GLU A 77 -8.60 8.01 -5.97
C GLU A 77 -8.82 8.53 -7.39
N GLY A 78 -10.01 8.25 -7.94
CA GLY A 78 -10.38 8.67 -9.29
C GLY A 78 -9.83 7.80 -10.42
N ARG A 79 -9.03 6.78 -10.15
CA ARG A 79 -8.53 5.80 -11.16
C ARG A 79 -9.44 4.58 -11.19
N VAL A 80 -9.81 4.10 -12.38
CA VAL A 80 -10.58 2.85 -12.55
C VAL A 80 -9.69 1.67 -12.20
N VAL A 81 -10.11 0.88 -11.21
CA VAL A 81 -9.41 -0.31 -10.72
C VAL A 81 -10.03 -1.58 -11.30
N SER A 82 -11.35 -1.59 -11.44
CA SER A 82 -12.11 -2.72 -12.01
C SER A 82 -13.38 -2.21 -12.70
N GLN A 83 -13.78 -2.89 -13.78
CA GLN A 83 -15.04 -2.60 -14.46
C GLN A 83 -15.60 -3.82 -15.18
N GLY A 84 -16.93 -3.92 -15.25
CA GLY A 84 -17.67 -4.94 -16.04
C GLY A 84 -17.60 -6.36 -15.49
N VAL A 85 -16.85 -6.59 -14.41
CA VAL A 85 -16.66 -7.90 -13.77
C VAL A 85 -16.73 -7.75 -12.27
N ALA A 86 -16.93 -8.85 -11.55
CA ALA A 86 -16.81 -8.88 -10.10
C ALA A 86 -15.39 -8.45 -9.66
N LEU A 87 -15.33 -7.64 -8.61
CA LEU A 87 -14.07 -7.09 -8.11
C LEU A 87 -13.12 -8.19 -7.63
N ASN A 88 -11.86 -8.14 -8.06
CA ASN A 88 -10.82 -8.96 -7.49
C ASN A 88 -10.32 -8.35 -6.18
N ARG A 89 -10.35 -9.13 -5.09
CA ARG A 89 -9.97 -8.73 -3.74
C ARG A 89 -8.54 -8.19 -3.67
N GLY A 90 -7.58 -8.94 -4.23
CA GLY A 90 -6.17 -8.55 -4.21
C GLY A 90 -5.89 -7.25 -4.98
N VAL A 91 -6.52 -7.08 -6.14
CA VAL A 91 -6.41 -5.85 -6.95
C VAL A 91 -6.96 -4.65 -6.19
N PHE A 92 -8.09 -4.82 -5.52
CA PHE A 92 -8.69 -3.75 -4.71
C PHE A 92 -7.83 -3.39 -3.50
N ALA A 93 -7.40 -4.39 -2.72
CA ALA A 93 -6.54 -4.17 -1.56
C ALA A 93 -5.24 -3.46 -1.97
N GLN A 94 -4.59 -3.91 -3.04
CA GLN A 94 -3.38 -3.31 -3.57
C GLN A 94 -3.59 -1.83 -3.95
N ALA A 95 -4.66 -1.52 -4.69
CA ALA A 95 -4.93 -0.15 -5.13
C ALA A 95 -5.21 0.81 -3.96
N VAL A 96 -5.94 0.36 -2.93
CA VAL A 96 -6.20 1.17 -1.73
C VAL A 96 -4.93 1.39 -0.93
N ILE A 97 -4.10 0.34 -0.75
CA ILE A 97 -2.86 0.45 0.00
C ILE A 97 -1.83 1.31 -0.74
N GLU A 98 -1.70 1.20 -2.06
CA GLU A 98 -0.85 2.09 -2.85
C GLU A 98 -1.25 3.55 -2.67
N ALA A 99 -2.54 3.87 -2.77
CA ALA A 99 -3.05 5.22 -2.56
C ALA A 99 -2.81 5.72 -1.11
N HIS A 100 -2.92 4.83 -0.12
CA HIS A 100 -2.61 5.14 1.28
C HIS A 100 -1.13 5.42 1.49
N VAL A 101 -0.26 4.58 0.92
CA VAL A 101 1.20 4.67 1.01
C VAL A 101 1.74 5.94 0.35
N GLU A 102 1.21 6.33 -0.81
CA GLU A 102 1.57 7.59 -1.50
C GLU A 102 1.37 8.82 -0.59
N ARG A 103 0.34 8.80 0.27
CA ARG A 103 0.00 9.91 1.18
C ARG A 103 0.66 9.81 2.54
N ASN A 104 1.08 8.62 2.92
CA ASN A 104 1.65 8.33 4.24
C ASN A 104 3.07 7.77 4.07
N PRO A 105 4.08 8.62 3.91
CA PRO A 105 5.47 8.18 3.82
C PRO A 105 5.88 7.44 5.10
N VAL A 106 6.81 6.52 4.95
CA VAL A 106 7.37 5.79 6.09
C VAL A 106 8.06 6.76 7.04
N SER A 107 7.86 6.58 8.33
CA SER A 107 8.58 7.31 9.38
C SER A 107 9.16 6.32 10.40
N GLY A 108 10.43 6.47 10.73
CA GLY A 108 11.13 5.54 11.64
C GLY A 108 11.74 4.33 10.92
N ASN A 109 11.98 3.27 11.69
CA ASN A 109 12.70 2.09 11.23
C ASN A 109 11.73 0.91 11.07
N HIS A 110 11.65 0.36 9.86
CA HIS A 110 10.75 -0.75 9.55
C HIS A 110 11.48 -1.88 8.82
N VAL A 111 11.16 -3.10 9.18
CA VAL A 111 11.68 -4.32 8.54
C VAL A 111 10.49 -5.17 8.08
N PHE A 112 10.30 -5.27 6.79
CA PHE A 112 9.33 -6.20 6.19
C PHE A 112 10.04 -7.52 5.86
N GLY A 113 9.61 -8.59 6.48
CA GLY A 113 10.29 -9.89 6.38
C GLY A 113 9.35 -11.06 6.59
N LYS A 114 9.92 -12.27 6.69
CA LYS A 114 9.18 -13.48 7.04
C LYS A 114 9.90 -14.25 8.15
N VAL A 115 9.15 -14.96 8.98
CA VAL A 115 9.70 -15.86 9.99
C VAL A 115 10.51 -16.99 9.32
N GLY A 116 11.64 -17.35 9.92
CA GLY A 116 12.52 -18.42 9.42
C GLY A 116 13.36 -18.04 8.20
N CYS A 117 13.42 -16.76 7.82
CA CYS A 117 14.29 -16.28 6.75
C CYS A 117 15.68 -15.90 7.32
N PRO A 118 16.78 -16.56 6.92
CA PRO A 118 18.12 -16.28 7.44
C PRO A 118 18.56 -14.83 7.20
N HIS A 119 18.18 -14.23 6.07
CA HIS A 119 18.49 -12.84 5.75
C HIS A 119 17.71 -11.86 6.64
N CYS A 120 16.45 -12.20 6.98
CA CYS A 120 15.63 -11.39 7.88
C CYS A 120 16.18 -11.43 9.32
N GLU A 121 16.62 -12.61 9.79
CA GLU A 121 17.24 -12.74 11.10
C GLU A 121 18.57 -11.97 11.18
N ARG A 122 19.37 -12.02 10.11
CA ARG A 122 20.61 -11.23 10.01
C ARG A 122 20.33 -9.73 10.10
N ALA A 123 19.32 -9.24 9.37
CA ALA A 123 18.93 -7.83 9.42
C ALA A 123 18.51 -7.40 10.84
N LYS A 124 17.67 -8.20 11.49
CA LYS A 124 17.26 -7.97 12.88
C LYS A 124 18.45 -7.97 13.86
N HIS A 125 19.40 -8.87 13.62
CA HIS A 125 20.63 -8.93 14.44
C HIS A 125 21.47 -7.66 14.28
N HIS A 126 21.70 -7.20 13.04
CA HIS A 126 22.43 -5.97 12.78
C HIS A 126 21.79 -4.74 13.45
N LEU A 127 20.46 -4.60 13.33
CA LEU A 127 19.74 -3.50 13.97
C LEU A 127 19.83 -3.53 15.48
N LYS A 128 19.72 -4.72 16.09
CA LYS A 128 19.88 -4.90 17.54
C LYS A 128 21.29 -4.58 18.01
N GLN A 129 22.32 -4.99 17.27
CA GLN A 129 23.72 -4.66 17.60
C GLN A 129 24.01 -3.15 17.51
N ALA A 130 23.32 -2.46 16.62
CA ALA A 130 23.42 -1.00 16.47
C ALA A 130 22.50 -0.22 17.42
N ASP A 131 21.84 -0.90 18.38
CA ASP A 131 20.85 -0.33 19.31
C ASP A 131 19.72 0.44 18.59
N CYS A 132 19.33 -0.04 17.41
CA CYS A 132 18.27 0.52 16.59
C CYS A 132 16.92 -0.14 16.90
N ALA A 133 16.01 0.58 17.50
CA ALA A 133 14.63 0.14 17.60
C ALA A 133 13.98 0.11 16.21
N PHE A 134 13.19 -0.92 15.91
CA PHE A 134 12.49 -1.09 14.64
C PHE A 134 11.17 -1.85 14.79
N ASP A 135 10.23 -1.59 13.90
CA ASP A 135 8.99 -2.33 13.77
C ASP A 135 9.16 -3.46 12.74
N TYR A 136 8.85 -4.70 13.16
CA TYR A 136 8.93 -5.87 12.29
C TYR A 136 7.55 -6.24 11.76
N HIS A 137 7.44 -6.38 10.43
CA HIS A 137 6.23 -6.73 9.71
C HIS A 137 6.39 -8.08 9.02
N ASP A 138 5.58 -9.08 9.40
CA ASP A 138 5.61 -10.41 8.78
C ASP A 138 4.71 -10.44 7.54
N VAL A 139 5.31 -10.37 6.37
CA VAL A 139 4.60 -10.31 5.07
C VAL A 139 3.94 -11.63 4.66
N VAL A 140 4.16 -12.71 5.39
CA VAL A 140 3.51 -14.01 5.13
C VAL A 140 2.27 -14.19 5.99
N ARG A 141 2.34 -13.72 7.25
CA ARG A 141 1.25 -13.84 8.21
C ARG A 141 0.26 -12.68 8.15
N ASP A 142 0.75 -11.53 7.72
CA ASP A 142 -0.05 -10.31 7.58
C ASP A 142 -0.12 -9.88 6.10
N PRO A 143 -1.25 -10.15 5.42
CA PRO A 143 -1.46 -9.71 4.03
C PRO A 143 -1.35 -8.20 3.83
N ARG A 144 -1.73 -7.41 4.84
CA ARG A 144 -1.59 -5.94 4.80
C ARG A 144 -0.12 -5.54 4.72
N ALA A 145 0.73 -6.14 5.55
CA ALA A 145 2.17 -5.88 5.51
C ALA A 145 2.79 -6.24 4.15
N LEU A 146 2.30 -7.33 3.50
CA LEU A 146 2.72 -7.70 2.15
C LEU A 146 2.37 -6.61 1.13
N TYR A 147 1.10 -6.18 1.10
CA TYR A 147 0.65 -5.15 0.16
C TYR A 147 1.35 -3.80 0.40
N GLU A 148 1.53 -3.42 1.67
CA GLU A 148 2.26 -2.21 2.04
C GLU A 148 3.71 -2.26 1.56
N MET A 149 4.42 -3.36 1.83
CA MET A 149 5.77 -3.58 1.32
C MET A 149 5.82 -3.45 -0.20
N LEU A 150 4.91 -4.11 -0.92
CA LEU A 150 4.87 -4.06 -2.38
C LEU A 150 4.59 -2.65 -2.90
N GLY A 151 3.62 -1.94 -2.33
CA GLY A 151 3.27 -0.57 -2.70
C GLY A 151 4.42 0.42 -2.49
N ARG A 152 5.25 0.21 -1.45
CA ARG A 152 6.41 1.04 -1.15
C ARG A 152 7.64 0.71 -1.98
N VAL A 153 7.89 -0.58 -2.23
CA VAL A 153 9.12 -1.05 -2.89
C VAL A 153 9.03 -0.97 -4.40
N LYS A 154 7.90 -1.35 -5.01
CA LYS A 154 7.73 -1.38 -6.47
C LYS A 154 8.02 -0.06 -7.19
N PRO A 155 7.62 1.11 -6.69
CA PRO A 155 7.99 2.39 -7.29
C PRO A 155 9.51 2.64 -7.30
N ILE A 156 10.25 2.06 -6.33
CA ILE A 156 11.70 2.26 -6.19
C ILE A 156 12.49 1.31 -7.09
N ILE A 157 12.15 0.01 -7.06
CA ILE A 157 12.94 -1.03 -7.77
C ILE A 157 12.39 -1.38 -9.16
N GLY A 158 11.23 -0.85 -9.52
CA GLY A 158 10.52 -1.13 -10.78
C GLY A 158 9.47 -2.23 -10.65
N ALA A 159 8.34 -2.04 -11.36
CA ALA A 159 7.14 -2.87 -11.25
C ALA A 159 7.37 -4.36 -11.55
N HIS A 160 8.26 -4.68 -12.48
CA HIS A 160 8.56 -6.04 -12.93
C HIS A 160 9.70 -6.72 -12.14
N THR A 161 10.41 -5.99 -11.29
CA THR A 161 11.50 -6.55 -10.48
C THR A 161 10.93 -7.45 -9.38
N PRO A 162 11.42 -8.69 -9.20
CA PRO A 162 11.01 -9.55 -8.10
C PRO A 162 11.35 -8.92 -6.75
N VAL A 163 10.38 -8.85 -5.85
CA VAL A 163 10.58 -8.35 -4.50
C VAL A 163 11.00 -9.50 -3.59
N THR A 164 12.15 -9.37 -2.97
CA THR A 164 12.67 -10.33 -1.98
C THR A 164 12.52 -9.78 -0.56
N VAL A 165 12.74 -10.59 0.46
CA VAL A 165 12.75 -10.16 1.87
C VAL A 165 14.12 -10.41 2.50
N PRO A 166 14.56 -9.57 3.45
CA PRO A 166 13.86 -8.41 4.02
C PRO A 166 13.89 -7.19 3.12
N GLN A 167 12.93 -6.29 3.32
CA GLN A 167 12.93 -4.92 2.81
C GLN A 167 12.94 -3.96 4.00
N ILE A 168 13.87 -2.99 4.01
CA ILE A 168 14.24 -2.26 5.21
C ILE A 168 14.16 -0.75 4.97
N TRP A 169 13.58 -0.04 5.92
CA TRP A 169 13.61 1.43 6.01
C TRP A 169 14.28 1.82 7.30
N ILE A 170 15.16 2.81 7.25
CA ILE A 170 15.80 3.45 8.41
C ILE A 170 15.50 4.93 8.35
N ASP A 171 14.92 5.46 9.43
CA ASP A 171 14.48 6.85 9.55
C ASP A 171 13.64 7.32 8.35
N GLY A 172 12.76 6.41 7.88
CA GLY A 172 11.89 6.64 6.73
C GLY A 172 12.55 6.49 5.35
N HIS A 173 13.86 6.25 5.27
CA HIS A 173 14.57 6.06 4.00
C HIS A 173 14.72 4.58 3.67
N TYR A 174 14.50 4.25 2.39
CA TYR A 174 14.66 2.89 1.90
C TYR A 174 16.14 2.49 1.82
N VAL A 175 16.47 1.38 2.46
CA VAL A 175 17.86 0.86 2.52
C VAL A 175 18.05 -0.33 1.57
N GLY A 176 17.01 -1.13 1.36
CA GLY A 176 17.09 -2.38 0.61
C GLY A 176 17.05 -3.62 1.50
N GLY A 177 17.93 -4.58 1.25
CA GLY A 177 17.99 -5.85 1.98
C GLY A 177 19.01 -5.87 3.13
N ALA A 178 19.24 -7.09 3.68
CA ALA A 178 20.13 -7.28 4.81
C ALA A 178 21.61 -6.95 4.52
N ARG A 179 22.03 -7.08 3.26
CA ARG A 179 23.40 -6.77 2.84
C ARG A 179 23.63 -5.26 2.82
N GLU A 180 22.72 -4.55 2.21
CA GLU A 180 22.74 -3.08 2.10
C GLU A 180 22.69 -2.44 3.50
N LEU A 181 21.85 -2.98 4.40
CA LEU A 181 21.81 -2.58 5.80
C LEU A 181 23.17 -2.79 6.49
N GLY A 182 23.79 -3.95 6.30
CA GLY A 182 25.11 -4.22 6.89
C GLY A 182 26.17 -3.22 6.44
N THR A 183 26.19 -2.85 5.16
CA THR A 183 27.10 -1.84 4.61
C THR A 183 26.81 -0.46 5.19
N LEU A 184 25.54 -0.08 5.27
CA LEU A 184 25.12 1.20 5.84
C LEU A 184 25.58 1.37 7.28
N LEU A 185 25.33 0.36 8.12
CA LEU A 185 25.68 0.41 9.55
C LEU A 185 27.21 0.45 9.78
N GLN A 186 27.99 -0.16 8.90
CA GLN A 186 29.46 -0.08 8.95
C GLN A 186 29.99 1.31 8.59
N GLN A 187 29.31 2.04 7.69
CA GLN A 187 29.70 3.39 7.27
C GLN A 187 29.27 4.47 8.27
N THR A 188 28.24 4.19 9.08
CA THR A 188 27.64 5.17 10.00
C THR A 188 28.26 5.11 11.41
N VAL A 189 29.17 4.19 11.70
CA VAL A 189 29.81 4.02 12.99
C VAL A 189 31.03 4.95 13.12
N GLU A 190 30.75 6.26 13.22
CA GLU A 190 31.57 7.12 14.08
C GLU A 190 30.89 7.26 15.44
N PRO A 191 31.59 7.10 16.56
CA PRO A 191 30.99 7.15 17.89
C PRO A 191 30.54 8.59 18.21
N ASN A 192 29.28 8.88 17.95
CA ASN A 192 28.63 10.10 18.39
C ASN A 192 27.83 9.80 19.66
N PRO A 193 28.26 10.24 20.87
CA PRO A 193 27.62 9.93 22.14
C PRO A 193 26.18 10.49 22.29
N ASP A 194 25.75 11.42 21.42
CA ASP A 194 24.42 12.03 21.48
C ASP A 194 23.37 11.38 20.55
N ARG A 195 23.71 10.36 19.78
CA ARG A 195 22.80 9.70 18.83
C ARG A 195 22.25 8.38 19.36
N GLY A 196 21.43 8.42 20.40
CA GLY A 196 20.62 7.27 20.85
C GLY A 196 19.47 6.91 19.89
N ARG A 197 19.60 7.19 18.59
CA ARG A 197 18.65 6.81 17.52
C ARG A 197 19.44 6.50 16.26
N CYS A 198 19.04 5.42 15.55
CA CYS A 198 19.45 5.19 14.17
C CYS A 198 18.92 6.32 13.29
N SER A 199 19.70 7.34 13.09
CA SER A 199 19.45 8.37 12.09
C SER A 199 20.51 8.29 11.01
N LEU A 200 20.10 8.33 9.75
CA LEU A 200 21.00 8.46 8.61
C LEU A 200 21.67 9.84 8.66
N SER A 201 22.97 9.89 8.42
CA SER A 201 23.65 11.16 8.19
C SER A 201 23.05 11.83 6.95
N PRO A 202 22.85 13.17 6.93
CA PRO A 202 22.20 13.89 5.82
C PRO A 202 22.84 13.62 4.46
N ASP A 203 24.14 13.30 4.40
CA ASP A 203 24.85 12.98 3.17
C ASP A 203 24.48 11.61 2.58
N THR A 204 24.05 10.65 3.41
CA THR A 204 23.63 9.31 2.95
C THR A 204 22.18 9.31 2.44
N ALA A 205 21.35 10.22 2.94
CA ALA A 205 19.96 10.39 2.51
C ALA A 205 19.83 11.00 1.09
N ALA A 206 20.85 11.72 0.62
CA ALA A 206 20.87 12.31 -0.72
C ALA A 206 21.22 11.28 -1.81
N ALA A 207 22.05 10.29 -1.51
CA ALA A 207 22.51 9.29 -2.48
C ALA A 207 21.43 8.28 -2.92
N SER A 208 20.32 8.15 -2.18
CA SER A 208 19.21 7.24 -2.52
C SER A 208 18.12 7.86 -3.40
N ARG A 209 18.27 9.13 -3.83
CA ARG A 209 17.30 9.82 -4.70
C ARG A 209 17.67 9.82 -6.18
N ASP A 210 18.87 9.41 -6.54
CA ASP A 210 19.43 9.50 -7.91
C ASP A 210 19.67 8.12 -8.57
N THR A 211 18.98 7.04 -8.09
CA THR A 211 19.01 5.72 -8.74
C THR A 211 17.58 5.24 -9.07
#